data_15cfa10b5dbc0ffb45463738fe2dc7f9
#
_entry.id   15cfa10b5dbc0ffb45463738fe2dc7f9
#
_cell.length_a   1.000
_cell.length_b   1.000
_cell.length_c   1.000
_cell.angle_alpha   90.00
_cell.angle_beta   90.00
_cell.angle_gamma   90.00
#
_symmetry.space_group_name_H-M   'P 1'
#
loop_
_entity.id
_entity.type
_entity.pdbx_description
1 polymer ?
#
loop_
_entity_poly.entity_id
_entity_poly.type
_entity_poly.pdbx_seq_one_letter_code
_entity_poly.pdbx_strand_id
1 'polypeptide(L)'
;MTRNKDWLTDLPGAESYTMDARERILEILAHRYVRESQHVMRFRQHANRITDAKTREALLAIAAQEATHVGWLEDKIASLGGALPEVVEIHVSHENARDYLRSDLDEERRCMAEIEDDKESLQSDFPDIVALLDRIEADAEKNSQAIRALLLGDDDSLPIAA
;
A
#
# COMPACT_ATOMS: atom_id res chain seq x y z
N MET A 1 3.66 -17.86 -9.07
CA MET A 1 4.47 -17.04 -8.14
C MET A 1 4.08 -17.42 -6.73
N THR A 2 4.96 -18.11 -6.02
CA THR A 2 4.77 -18.45 -4.61
C THR A 2 4.87 -17.17 -3.79
N ARG A 3 3.76 -16.76 -3.16
CA ARG A 3 3.78 -15.70 -2.14
C ARG A 3 4.75 -16.15 -1.04
N ASN A 4 5.76 -15.33 -0.79
CA ASN A 4 6.69 -15.57 0.32
C ASN A 4 5.97 -15.25 1.63
N LYS A 5 5.25 -16.27 2.18
CA LYS A 5 4.38 -16.14 3.38
C LYS A 5 5.08 -16.63 4.66
N ASP A 6 6.32 -17.08 4.57
CA ASP A 6 6.98 -17.82 5.67
C ASP A 6 7.04 -17.04 6.98
N TRP A 7 7.08 -15.68 6.92
CA TRP A 7 7.13 -14.84 8.12
C TRP A 7 5.75 -14.59 8.77
N LEU A 8 4.63 -14.73 8.00
CA LEU A 8 3.27 -14.55 8.53
C LEU A 8 2.81 -15.73 9.41
N THR A 9 3.37 -16.92 9.18
CA THR A 9 2.99 -18.13 9.92
C THR A 9 3.50 -18.16 11.35
N ASP A 10 4.53 -17.37 11.65
CA ASP A 10 5.13 -17.27 12.99
C ASP A 10 4.47 -16.19 13.86
N LEU A 11 3.49 -15.45 13.32
CA LEU A 11 2.79 -14.41 14.07
C LEU A 11 1.68 -15.01 14.96
N PRO A 12 1.51 -14.51 16.21
CA PRO A 12 0.48 -15.00 17.11
C PRO A 12 -0.92 -14.81 16.51
N GLY A 13 -1.79 -15.80 16.73
CA GLY A 13 -3.18 -15.78 16.29
C GLY A 13 -4.11 -14.97 17.20
N ALA A 14 -5.40 -14.94 16.84
CA ALA A 14 -6.46 -14.18 17.53
C ALA A 14 -6.60 -14.50 19.05
N GLU A 15 -6.21 -15.69 19.47
CA GLU A 15 -6.31 -16.16 20.86
C GLU A 15 -5.37 -15.40 21.83
N SER A 16 -4.39 -14.64 21.27
CA SER A 16 -3.41 -13.90 22.06
C SER A 16 -3.90 -12.51 22.53
N TYR A 17 -5.02 -12.03 22.05
CA TYR A 17 -5.49 -10.66 22.28
C TYR A 17 -6.78 -10.60 23.09
N THR A 18 -6.91 -9.54 23.92
CA THR A 18 -8.20 -9.18 24.53
C THR A 18 -9.20 -8.75 23.47
N MET A 19 -10.50 -8.78 23.77
CA MET A 19 -11.57 -8.35 22.85
C MET A 19 -11.35 -6.92 22.36
N ASP A 20 -11.10 -5.97 23.28
CA ASP A 20 -10.89 -4.55 22.96
C ASP A 20 -9.63 -4.33 22.11
N ALA A 21 -8.54 -5.03 22.42
CA ALA A 21 -7.31 -4.98 21.66
C ALA A 21 -7.49 -5.52 20.24
N ARG A 22 -8.22 -6.62 20.10
CA ARG A 22 -8.53 -7.22 18.80
C ARG A 22 -9.38 -6.28 17.93
N GLU A 23 -10.39 -5.64 18.51
CA GLU A 23 -11.25 -4.68 17.80
C GLU A 23 -10.43 -3.50 17.25
N ARG A 24 -9.59 -2.90 18.11
CA ARG A 24 -8.68 -1.82 17.71
C ARG A 24 -7.71 -2.23 16.58
N ILE A 25 -7.12 -3.42 16.68
CA ILE A 25 -6.23 -3.93 15.63
C ILE A 25 -7.01 -4.11 14.32
N LEU A 26 -8.22 -4.66 14.37
CA LEU A 26 -9.05 -4.87 13.18
C LEU A 26 -9.43 -3.53 12.51
N GLU A 27 -9.69 -2.47 13.27
CA GLU A 27 -9.93 -1.13 12.71
C GLU A 27 -8.72 -0.62 11.92
N ILE A 28 -7.51 -0.71 12.50
CA ILE A 28 -6.27 -0.29 11.83
C ILE A 28 -6.04 -1.12 10.57
N LEU A 29 -6.12 -2.44 10.66
CA LEU A 29 -5.91 -3.32 9.52
C LEU A 29 -6.95 -3.13 8.41
N ALA A 30 -8.21 -2.90 8.78
CA ALA A 30 -9.28 -2.63 7.82
C ALA A 30 -9.05 -1.30 7.08
N HIS A 31 -8.67 -0.25 7.81
CA HIS A 31 -8.28 1.03 7.19
C HIS A 31 -7.11 0.84 6.23
N ARG A 32 -6.05 0.16 6.67
CA ARG A 32 -4.88 -0.12 5.83
C ARG A 32 -5.22 -0.95 4.60
N TYR A 33 -6.05 -1.98 4.74
CA TYR A 33 -6.54 -2.79 3.62
C TYR A 33 -7.23 -1.95 2.53
N VAL A 34 -8.09 -1.01 2.93
CA VAL A 34 -8.75 -0.10 1.99
C VAL A 34 -7.72 0.78 1.27
N ARG A 35 -6.76 1.35 2.01
CA ARG A 35 -5.70 2.21 1.45
C ARG A 35 -4.84 1.47 0.43
N GLU A 36 -4.29 0.31 0.79
CA GLU A 36 -3.47 -0.51 -0.12
C GLU A 36 -4.26 -0.96 -1.36
N SER A 37 -5.54 -1.34 -1.18
CA SER A 37 -6.42 -1.69 -2.30
C SER A 37 -6.65 -0.51 -3.26
N GLN A 38 -6.81 0.70 -2.72
CA GLN A 38 -6.93 1.93 -3.51
C GLN A 38 -5.62 2.27 -4.23
N HIS A 39 -4.45 2.04 -3.60
CA HIS A 39 -3.15 2.19 -4.25
C HIS A 39 -2.99 1.25 -5.46
N VAL A 40 -3.39 -0.01 -5.33
CA VAL A 40 -3.41 -0.95 -6.49
C VAL A 40 -4.21 -0.38 -7.64
N MET A 41 -5.42 0.12 -7.38
CA MET A 41 -6.29 0.71 -8.41
C MET A 41 -5.65 1.96 -9.03
N ARG A 42 -5.13 2.85 -8.18
CA ARG A 42 -4.50 4.11 -8.56
C ARG A 42 -3.31 3.87 -9.50
N PHE A 43 -2.33 3.07 -9.09
CA PHE A 43 -1.15 2.81 -9.91
C PHE A 43 -1.47 2.12 -11.24
N ARG A 44 -2.48 1.23 -11.27
CA ARG A 44 -2.96 0.62 -12.52
C ARG A 44 -3.63 1.64 -13.42
N GLN A 45 -4.48 2.53 -12.89
CA GLN A 45 -5.13 3.60 -13.66
C GLN A 45 -4.09 4.55 -14.26
N HIS A 46 -3.11 4.97 -13.46
CA HIS A 46 -2.04 5.88 -13.92
C HIS A 46 -1.16 5.20 -14.98
N ALA A 47 -0.76 3.95 -14.77
CA ALA A 47 0.00 3.18 -15.77
C ALA A 47 -0.74 3.08 -17.11
N ASN A 48 -2.08 2.95 -17.10
CA ASN A 48 -2.89 2.92 -18.32
C ASN A 48 -2.97 4.27 -19.04
N ARG A 49 -2.66 5.37 -18.36
CA ARG A 49 -2.66 6.72 -18.94
C ARG A 49 -1.29 7.13 -19.47
N ILE A 50 -0.22 6.53 -19.00
CA ILE A 50 1.15 6.89 -19.36
C ILE A 50 1.62 6.06 -20.55
N THR A 51 2.09 6.72 -21.60
CA THR A 51 2.54 6.06 -22.83
C THR A 51 4.00 5.63 -22.80
N ASP A 52 4.84 6.26 -21.95
CA ASP A 52 6.22 5.82 -21.75
C ASP A 52 6.27 4.41 -21.15
N ALA A 53 6.90 3.48 -21.86
CA ALA A 53 6.92 2.07 -21.47
C ALA A 53 7.64 1.85 -20.14
N LYS A 54 8.74 2.55 -19.90
CA LYS A 54 9.54 2.42 -18.68
C LYS A 54 8.74 2.89 -17.45
N THR A 55 8.12 4.05 -17.54
CA THR A 55 7.28 4.61 -16.46
C THR A 55 6.07 3.72 -16.20
N ARG A 56 5.40 3.26 -17.28
CA ARG A 56 4.26 2.34 -17.15
C ARG A 56 4.63 1.03 -16.47
N GLU A 57 5.74 0.41 -16.85
CA GLU A 57 6.23 -0.83 -16.25
C GLU A 57 6.58 -0.65 -14.76
N ALA A 58 7.20 0.49 -14.40
CA ALA A 58 7.50 0.81 -13.02
C ALA A 58 6.23 0.96 -12.17
N LEU A 59 5.21 1.69 -12.64
CA LEU A 59 3.93 1.83 -11.94
C LEU A 59 3.18 0.50 -11.80
N LEU A 60 3.24 -0.37 -12.81
CA LEU A 60 2.65 -1.72 -12.72
C LEU A 60 3.40 -2.61 -11.73
N ALA A 61 4.73 -2.46 -11.60
CA ALA A 61 5.51 -3.16 -10.59
C ALA A 61 5.13 -2.70 -9.17
N ILE A 62 4.96 -1.40 -8.96
CA ILE A 62 4.44 -0.85 -7.69
C ILE A 62 3.04 -1.41 -7.41
N ALA A 63 2.11 -1.36 -8.37
CA ALA A 63 0.78 -1.92 -8.20
C ALA A 63 0.78 -3.41 -7.83
N ALA A 64 1.73 -4.20 -8.35
CA ALA A 64 1.89 -5.60 -7.99
C ALA A 64 2.41 -5.78 -6.55
N GLN A 65 3.27 -4.89 -6.08
CA GLN A 65 3.73 -4.85 -4.70
C GLN A 65 2.59 -4.52 -3.74
N GLU A 66 1.81 -3.46 -4.03
CA GLU A 66 0.61 -3.09 -3.25
C GLU A 66 -0.39 -4.24 -3.17
N ALA A 67 -0.61 -4.98 -4.27
CA ALA A 67 -1.45 -6.17 -4.26
C ALA A 67 -0.91 -7.30 -3.34
N THR A 68 0.39 -7.33 -3.09
CA THR A 68 0.98 -8.24 -2.11
C THR A 68 0.65 -7.80 -0.69
N HIS A 69 0.73 -6.50 -0.40
CA HIS A 69 0.34 -5.94 0.90
C HIS A 69 -1.15 -6.20 1.19
N VAL A 70 -2.02 -5.98 0.21
CA VAL A 70 -3.45 -6.33 0.31
C VAL A 70 -3.62 -7.80 0.75
N GLY A 71 -2.90 -8.73 0.12
CA GLY A 71 -2.97 -10.15 0.48
C GLY A 71 -2.47 -10.46 1.90
N TRP A 72 -1.45 -9.76 2.40
CA TRP A 72 -1.00 -9.90 3.79
C TRP A 72 -2.04 -9.40 4.78
N LEU A 73 -2.67 -8.27 4.48
CA LEU A 73 -3.73 -7.68 5.31
C LEU A 73 -4.99 -8.55 5.33
N GLU A 74 -5.39 -9.10 4.17
CA GLU A 74 -6.49 -10.08 4.08
C GLU A 74 -6.26 -11.28 5.00
N ASP A 75 -5.07 -11.89 4.89
CA ASP A 75 -4.71 -13.05 5.69
C ASP A 75 -4.71 -12.70 7.20
N LYS A 76 -4.20 -11.51 7.57
CA LYS A 76 -4.15 -11.10 8.97
C LYS A 76 -5.53 -10.76 9.53
N ILE A 77 -6.36 -10.02 8.80
CA ILE A 77 -7.76 -9.73 9.18
C ILE A 77 -8.53 -11.04 9.37
N ALA A 78 -8.41 -11.99 8.43
CA ALA A 78 -9.06 -13.29 8.54
C ALA A 78 -8.58 -14.10 9.75
N SER A 79 -7.28 -14.10 10.05
CA SER A 79 -6.71 -14.78 11.22
C SER A 79 -7.24 -14.23 12.55
N LEU A 80 -7.60 -12.97 12.58
CA LEU A 80 -8.24 -12.29 13.71
C LEU A 80 -9.78 -12.44 13.70
N GLY A 81 -10.35 -13.16 12.73
CA GLY A 81 -11.80 -13.35 12.59
C GLY A 81 -12.55 -12.08 12.18
N GLY A 82 -11.86 -11.13 11.55
CA GLY A 82 -12.45 -9.92 10.99
C GLY A 82 -13.05 -10.16 9.60
N ALA A 83 -13.96 -9.27 9.20
CA ALA A 83 -14.48 -9.20 7.84
C ALA A 83 -13.71 -8.14 7.03
N LEU A 84 -13.55 -8.39 5.72
CA LEU A 84 -12.94 -7.41 4.84
C LEU A 84 -13.93 -6.26 4.59
N PRO A 85 -13.47 -4.99 4.69
CA PRO A 85 -14.30 -3.85 4.37
C PRO A 85 -14.55 -3.73 2.86
N GLU A 86 -15.60 -3.03 2.49
CA GLU A 86 -15.84 -2.64 1.10
C GLU A 86 -14.79 -1.61 0.66
N VAL A 87 -14.24 -1.80 -0.54
CA VAL A 87 -13.28 -0.88 -1.14
C VAL A 87 -13.98 -0.07 -2.23
N VAL A 88 -14.08 1.22 -2.02
CA VAL A 88 -14.63 2.15 -3.01
C VAL A 88 -13.56 2.48 -4.04
N GLU A 89 -13.89 2.36 -5.32
CA GLU A 89 -13.01 2.74 -6.41
C GLU A 89 -12.76 4.25 -6.41
N ILE A 90 -11.49 4.61 -6.56
CA ILE A 90 -11.08 6.02 -6.70
C ILE A 90 -10.72 6.30 -8.16
N HIS A 91 -11.05 7.49 -8.61
CA HIS A 91 -10.65 8.00 -9.92
C HIS A 91 -9.84 9.27 -9.75
N VAL A 92 -8.61 9.23 -10.25
CA VAL A 92 -7.71 10.39 -10.25
C VAL A 92 -7.38 10.73 -11.70
N SER A 93 -7.54 12.01 -12.06
CA SER A 93 -7.24 12.50 -13.41
C SER A 93 -6.29 13.69 -13.33
N HIS A 94 -5.25 13.65 -14.13
CA HIS A 94 -4.25 14.71 -14.30
C HIS A 94 -4.03 15.02 -15.77
N GLU A 95 -3.45 16.19 -16.06
CA GLU A 95 -3.25 16.66 -17.43
C GLU A 95 -2.04 16.02 -18.11
N ASN A 96 -1.04 15.59 -17.35
CA ASN A 96 0.20 15.02 -17.88
C ASN A 96 0.79 13.94 -16.96
N ALA A 97 1.73 13.16 -17.48
CA ALA A 97 2.36 12.07 -16.74
C ALA A 97 3.11 12.52 -15.48
N ARG A 98 3.73 13.70 -15.53
CA ARG A 98 4.47 14.24 -14.38
C ARG A 98 3.56 14.55 -13.20
N ASP A 99 2.34 15.04 -13.46
CA ASP A 99 1.36 15.32 -12.40
C ASP A 99 0.79 14.03 -11.80
N TYR A 100 0.63 12.97 -12.60
CA TYR A 100 0.33 11.63 -12.08
C TYR A 100 1.41 11.17 -11.12
N LEU A 101 2.70 11.21 -11.52
CA LEU A 101 3.82 10.79 -10.70
C LEU A 101 3.99 11.63 -9.42
N ARG A 102 3.77 12.95 -9.49
CA ARG A 102 3.79 13.82 -8.29
C ARG A 102 2.69 13.45 -7.30
N SER A 103 1.49 13.24 -7.84
CA SER A 103 0.34 12.83 -7.05
C SER A 103 0.55 11.46 -6.39
N ASP A 104 1.21 10.54 -7.09
CA ASP A 104 1.58 9.23 -6.54
C ASP A 104 2.63 9.34 -5.44
N LEU A 105 3.65 10.18 -5.63
CA LEU A 105 4.67 10.43 -4.62
C LEU A 105 4.09 11.05 -3.35
N ASP A 106 3.15 11.97 -3.49
CA ASP A 106 2.49 12.60 -2.34
C ASP A 106 1.57 11.61 -1.61
N GLU A 107 0.98 10.66 -2.33
CA GLU A 107 0.17 9.59 -1.74
C GLU A 107 1.02 8.59 -0.96
N GLU A 108 2.18 8.16 -1.50
CA GLU A 108 3.12 7.29 -0.79
C GLU A 108 3.61 7.94 0.51
N ARG A 109 3.94 9.24 0.48
CA ARG A 109 4.34 9.98 1.68
C ARG A 109 3.24 10.03 2.74
N ARG A 110 1.99 10.22 2.30
CA ARG A 110 0.84 10.22 3.19
C ARG A 110 0.63 8.84 3.80
N CYS A 111 0.75 7.79 2.99
CA CYS A 111 0.68 6.40 3.44
C CYS A 111 1.70 6.11 4.55
N MET A 112 2.97 6.49 4.34
CA MET A 112 4.01 6.29 5.36
C MET A 112 3.72 7.05 6.66
N ALA A 113 3.22 8.29 6.59
CA ALA A 113 2.84 9.05 7.78
C ALA A 113 1.68 8.39 8.54
N GLU A 114 0.66 7.90 7.83
CA GLU A 114 -0.46 7.16 8.43
C GLU A 114 -0.01 5.84 9.08
N ILE A 115 0.96 5.14 8.47
CA ILE A 115 1.53 3.91 9.05
C ILE A 115 2.28 4.22 10.35
N GLU A 116 3.05 5.31 10.39
CA GLU A 116 3.77 5.71 11.60
C GLU A 116 2.80 6.05 12.73
N ASP A 117 1.73 6.80 12.44
CA ASP A 117 0.66 7.10 13.40
C ASP A 117 -0.02 5.79 13.92
N ASP A 118 -0.29 4.85 13.03
CA ASP A 118 -0.84 3.53 13.38
C ASP A 118 0.10 2.76 14.33
N LYS A 119 1.42 2.74 14.04
CA LYS A 119 2.44 2.09 14.88
C LYS A 119 2.55 2.75 16.25
N GLU A 120 2.58 4.08 16.30
CA GLU A 120 2.59 4.83 17.57
C GLU A 120 1.36 4.50 18.42
N SER A 121 0.19 4.38 17.78
CA SER A 121 -1.05 4.05 18.48
C SER A 121 -1.07 2.64 19.06
N LEU A 122 -0.39 1.68 18.42
CA LEU A 122 -0.29 0.30 18.85
C LEU A 122 0.77 0.10 19.94
N GLN A 123 1.77 0.98 19.99
CA GLN A 123 2.92 0.88 20.89
C GLN A 123 3.63 -0.49 20.73
N SER A 124 4.33 -0.93 21.77
CA SER A 124 5.03 -2.22 21.77
C SER A 124 4.13 -3.43 22.12
N ASP A 125 2.84 -3.22 22.30
CA ASP A 125 1.93 -4.25 22.80
C ASP A 125 1.55 -5.30 21.72
N PHE A 126 1.72 -4.94 20.43
CA PHE A 126 1.34 -5.78 19.30
C PHE A 126 2.49 -5.91 18.28
N PRO A 127 3.60 -6.56 18.66
CA PRO A 127 4.82 -6.59 17.86
C PRO A 127 4.65 -7.24 16.47
N ASP A 128 3.71 -8.17 16.34
CA ASP A 128 3.38 -8.81 15.07
C ASP A 128 2.65 -7.87 14.10
N ILE A 129 1.77 -7.01 14.61
CA ILE A 129 1.08 -6.00 13.80
C ILE A 129 2.06 -4.91 13.40
N VAL A 130 2.89 -4.43 14.34
CA VAL A 130 3.96 -3.47 14.07
C VAL A 130 4.91 -4.01 13.00
N ALA A 131 5.33 -5.28 13.08
CA ALA A 131 6.20 -5.90 12.07
C ALA A 131 5.55 -5.98 10.67
N LEU A 132 4.23 -6.20 10.59
CA LEU A 132 3.49 -6.15 9.34
C LEU A 132 3.50 -4.72 8.76
N LEU A 133 3.21 -3.71 9.58
CA LEU A 133 3.20 -2.30 9.18
C LEU A 133 4.60 -1.82 8.77
N ASP A 134 5.65 -2.18 9.52
CA ASP A 134 7.05 -1.89 9.16
C ASP A 134 7.42 -2.46 7.79
N ARG A 135 6.91 -3.63 7.46
CA ARG A 135 7.16 -4.25 6.16
C ARG A 135 6.49 -3.49 5.02
N ILE A 136 5.25 -3.07 5.20
CA ILE A 136 4.51 -2.26 4.24
C ILE A 136 5.21 -0.91 4.06
N GLU A 137 5.58 -0.24 5.14
CA GLU A 137 6.27 1.05 5.13
C GLU A 137 7.62 0.98 4.39
N ALA A 138 8.43 -0.05 4.66
CA ALA A 138 9.71 -0.24 3.99
C ALA A 138 9.56 -0.41 2.47
N ASP A 139 8.47 -0.99 2.00
CA ASP A 139 8.18 -1.12 0.59
C ASP A 139 7.62 0.20 0.01
N ALA A 140 6.78 0.95 0.75
CA ALA A 140 6.32 2.30 0.37
C ALA A 140 7.49 3.28 0.19
N GLU A 141 8.51 3.22 1.05
CA GLU A 141 9.73 4.04 0.88
C GLU A 141 10.49 3.70 -0.42
N LYS A 142 10.59 2.42 -0.78
CA LYS A 142 11.18 1.99 -2.08
C LYS A 142 10.34 2.48 -3.26
N ASN A 143 9.01 2.41 -3.16
CA ASN A 143 8.09 2.92 -4.16
C ASN A 143 8.28 4.44 -4.33
N SER A 144 8.35 5.19 -3.23
CA SER A 144 8.65 6.62 -3.24
C SER A 144 9.97 6.94 -3.95
N GLN A 145 11.01 6.17 -3.69
CA GLN A 145 12.32 6.34 -4.34
C GLN A 145 12.23 6.05 -5.85
N ALA A 146 11.51 5.01 -6.25
CA ALA A 146 11.30 4.67 -7.65
C ALA A 146 10.54 5.79 -8.39
N ILE A 147 9.46 6.33 -7.81
CA ILE A 147 8.69 7.44 -8.38
C ILE A 147 9.55 8.71 -8.49
N ARG A 148 10.35 9.03 -7.48
CA ARG A 148 11.31 10.15 -7.53
C ARG A 148 12.31 9.99 -8.66
N ALA A 149 12.83 8.79 -8.87
CA ALA A 149 13.77 8.51 -9.96
C ALA A 149 13.14 8.72 -11.33
N LEU A 150 11.86 8.34 -11.50
CA LEU A 150 11.10 8.63 -12.72
C LEU A 150 10.95 10.15 -12.92
N LEU A 151 10.54 10.89 -11.89
CA LEU A 151 10.38 12.35 -11.94
C LEU A 151 11.69 13.11 -12.28
N LEU A 152 12.84 12.57 -11.89
CA LEU A 152 14.15 13.18 -12.17
C LEU A 152 14.69 12.80 -13.56
N GLY A 153 14.24 11.67 -14.12
CA GLY A 153 14.67 11.16 -15.42
C GLY A 153 13.83 11.64 -16.60
N ASP A 154 12.67 12.24 -16.31
CA ASP A 154 11.71 12.62 -17.35
C ASP A 154 11.93 14.05 -17.80
N ASP A 155 12.14 14.20 -19.10
CA ASP A 155 11.91 15.44 -19.83
C ASP A 155 10.41 15.84 -19.71
N ASP A 156 10.10 17.15 -19.59
CA ASP A 156 8.75 17.70 -19.34
C ASP A 156 7.68 17.29 -20.38
N SER A 157 8.02 16.41 -21.30
CA SER A 157 7.25 16.05 -22.51
C SER A 157 6.61 14.65 -22.48
N LEU A 158 6.53 13.96 -21.35
CA LEU A 158 5.90 12.62 -21.33
C LEU A 158 4.42 12.71 -21.70
N PRO A 159 4.01 12.17 -22.85
CA PRO A 159 2.62 12.21 -23.29
C PRO A 159 1.76 11.21 -22.49
N ILE A 160 0.52 11.59 -22.23
CA ILE A 160 -0.53 10.70 -21.74
C ILE A 160 -1.38 10.20 -22.90
N ALA A 161 -1.99 9.03 -22.74
CA ALA A 161 -2.98 8.51 -23.69
C ALA A 161 -4.24 9.40 -23.70
N ALA A 162 -4.73 9.69 -24.88
CA ALA A 162 -5.98 10.42 -25.08
C ALA A 162 -7.20 9.65 -24.56
#